data_f25c25e4dc1d0e1e8caa44762dd111e2
#
_entry.id   f25c25e4dc1d0e1e8caa44762dd111e2
#
_cell.length_a   1.000
_cell.length_b   1.000
_cell.length_c   1.000
_cell.angle_alpha   90.00
_cell.angle_beta   90.00
_cell.angle_gamma   90.00
#
_symmetry.space_group_name_H-M   'P 1'
#
loop_
_entity.id
_entity.type
_entity.pdbx_description
1 polymer ?
#
loop_
_entity_poly.entity_id
_entity_poly.type
_entity_poly.pdbx_seq_one_letter_code
_entity_poly.pdbx_strand_id
1 'polypeptide(L)'
;MITLILSVTCIALGFIIVIQGNYLKGEIIKLKIELAEKDASHIVEKAKVKKDSTFRSSAVNWGKTIEHFVPFMSNFPVPPEDVVFLGMPIDYVGFTHTDSKNKCEVHFIEVKSGNSTLMGKQRNIKTAIEDGRVYWHEIAVAGNRIEEELL
;
A
#
# COMPACT_ATOMS: atom_id res chain seq x y z
N MET A 1 -77.83 -27.15 -18.56
CA MET A 1 -77.46 -26.33 -17.36
C MET A 1 -76.06 -26.63 -16.90
N ILE A 2 -75.67 -27.89 -16.66
CA ILE A 2 -74.34 -28.31 -16.17
C ILE A 2 -73.21 -27.90 -17.12
N THR A 3 -73.40 -28.06 -18.41
CA THR A 3 -72.41 -27.71 -19.45
C THR A 3 -72.08 -26.22 -19.52
N LEU A 4 -73.10 -25.40 -19.26
CA LEU A 4 -72.96 -23.93 -19.26
C LEU A 4 -72.19 -23.44 -18.01
N ILE A 5 -72.42 -24.06 -16.86
CA ILE A 5 -71.67 -23.79 -15.62
C ILE A 5 -70.18 -24.19 -15.81
N LEU A 6 -69.90 -25.33 -16.41
CA LEU A 6 -68.56 -25.83 -16.65
C LEU A 6 -67.80 -24.91 -17.59
N SER A 7 -68.38 -24.39 -18.63
CA SER A 7 -67.75 -23.45 -19.55
C SER A 7 -67.44 -22.11 -18.90
N VAL A 8 -68.32 -21.58 -18.08
CA VAL A 8 -68.08 -20.31 -17.36
C VAL A 8 -66.92 -20.46 -16.34
N THR A 9 -66.83 -21.59 -15.63
CA THR A 9 -65.75 -21.85 -14.67
C THR A 9 -64.40 -22.01 -15.38
N CYS A 10 -64.35 -22.68 -16.52
CA CYS A 10 -63.11 -22.77 -17.32
C CYS A 10 -62.63 -21.41 -17.82
N ILE A 11 -63.53 -20.55 -18.26
CA ILE A 11 -63.20 -19.19 -18.72
C ILE A 11 -62.63 -18.35 -17.53
N ALA A 12 -63.28 -18.42 -16.37
CA ALA A 12 -62.89 -17.72 -15.18
C ALA A 12 -61.46 -18.17 -14.70
N LEU A 13 -61.20 -19.48 -14.69
CA LEU A 13 -59.86 -20.03 -14.37
C LEU A 13 -58.80 -19.58 -15.35
N GLY A 14 -59.12 -19.61 -16.66
CA GLY A 14 -58.19 -19.11 -17.67
C GLY A 14 -57.81 -17.63 -17.48
N PHE A 15 -58.82 -16.80 -17.10
CA PHE A 15 -58.60 -15.38 -16.81
C PHE A 15 -57.72 -15.15 -15.57
N ILE A 16 -57.92 -15.94 -14.51
CA ILE A 16 -57.12 -15.90 -13.30
C ILE A 16 -55.65 -16.26 -13.61
N ILE A 17 -55.40 -17.30 -14.41
CA ILE A 17 -54.08 -17.74 -14.79
C ILE A 17 -53.33 -16.63 -15.58
N VAL A 18 -54.02 -15.95 -16.50
CA VAL A 18 -53.45 -14.85 -17.28
C VAL A 18 -53.07 -13.66 -16.37
N ILE A 19 -53.94 -13.30 -15.42
CA ILE A 19 -53.66 -12.22 -14.46
C ILE A 19 -52.47 -12.56 -13.58
N GLN A 20 -52.40 -13.77 -13.01
CA GLN A 20 -51.28 -14.22 -12.20
C GLN A 20 -49.98 -14.26 -13.03
N GLY A 21 -50.05 -14.73 -14.28
CA GLY A 21 -48.87 -14.74 -15.17
C GLY A 21 -48.30 -13.35 -15.45
N ASN A 22 -49.16 -12.36 -15.64
CA ASN A 22 -48.76 -10.97 -15.84
C ASN A 22 -48.18 -10.33 -14.56
N TYR A 23 -48.77 -10.64 -13.39
CA TYR A 23 -48.27 -10.18 -12.11
C TYR A 23 -46.84 -10.72 -11.86
N LEU A 24 -46.64 -12.03 -12.00
CA LEU A 24 -45.32 -12.68 -11.85
C LEU A 24 -44.26 -12.12 -12.80
N LYS A 25 -44.63 -11.86 -14.06
CA LYS A 25 -43.71 -11.21 -15.02
C LYS A 25 -43.28 -9.82 -14.54
N GLY A 26 -44.20 -9.03 -13.99
CA GLY A 26 -43.87 -7.72 -13.41
C GLY A 26 -42.88 -7.80 -12.24
N GLU A 27 -43.08 -8.76 -11.34
CA GLU A 27 -42.16 -9.00 -10.23
C GLU A 27 -40.75 -9.42 -10.69
N ILE A 28 -40.68 -10.35 -11.65
CA ILE A 28 -39.42 -10.80 -12.22
C ILE A 28 -38.68 -9.64 -12.86
N ILE A 29 -39.36 -8.75 -13.56
CA ILE A 29 -38.73 -7.57 -14.17
C ILE A 29 -38.16 -6.63 -13.10
N LYS A 30 -38.91 -6.36 -12.02
CA LYS A 30 -38.45 -5.53 -10.90
C LYS A 30 -37.20 -6.11 -10.25
N LEU A 31 -37.21 -7.40 -9.94
CA LEU A 31 -36.02 -8.08 -9.37
C LEU A 31 -34.80 -8.06 -10.28
N LYS A 32 -34.99 -8.20 -11.59
CA LYS A 32 -33.90 -8.08 -12.55
C LYS A 32 -33.29 -6.68 -12.60
N ILE A 33 -34.11 -5.65 -12.51
CA ILE A 33 -33.63 -4.25 -12.46
C ILE A 33 -32.85 -4.01 -11.18
N GLU A 34 -33.38 -4.41 -10.02
CA GLU A 34 -32.69 -4.27 -8.73
C GLU A 34 -31.33 -4.99 -8.70
N LEU A 35 -31.29 -6.20 -9.27
CA LEU A 35 -30.05 -6.96 -9.37
C LEU A 35 -29.04 -6.23 -10.27
N ALA A 36 -29.46 -5.74 -11.43
CA ALA A 36 -28.61 -5.00 -12.35
C ALA A 36 -28.07 -3.70 -11.71
N GLU A 37 -28.86 -2.98 -10.92
CA GLU A 37 -28.42 -1.80 -10.18
C GLU A 37 -27.37 -2.14 -9.11
N LYS A 38 -27.56 -3.23 -8.37
CA LYS A 38 -26.57 -3.73 -7.41
C LYS A 38 -25.26 -4.11 -8.08
N ASP A 39 -25.33 -4.86 -9.18
CA ASP A 39 -24.14 -5.27 -9.93
C ASP A 39 -23.39 -4.04 -10.45
N ALA A 40 -24.10 -3.05 -10.98
CA ALA A 40 -23.51 -1.80 -11.46
C ALA A 40 -22.80 -1.03 -10.32
N SER A 41 -23.46 -0.93 -9.14
CA SER A 41 -22.86 -0.27 -7.98
C SER A 41 -21.59 -0.98 -7.48
N HIS A 42 -21.60 -2.31 -7.43
CA HIS A 42 -20.42 -3.11 -7.06
C HIS A 42 -19.25 -2.96 -8.05
N ILE A 43 -19.53 -2.85 -9.35
CA ILE A 43 -18.49 -2.61 -10.36
C ILE A 43 -17.84 -1.25 -10.13
N VAL A 44 -18.62 -0.21 -9.89
CA VAL A 44 -18.11 1.15 -9.63
C VAL A 44 -17.27 1.18 -8.34
N GLU A 45 -17.74 0.55 -7.27
CA GLU A 45 -17.01 0.48 -6.00
C GLU A 45 -15.68 -0.26 -6.15
N LYS A 46 -15.69 -1.43 -6.81
CA LYS A 46 -14.45 -2.18 -7.11
C LYS A 46 -13.47 -1.36 -7.95
N ALA A 47 -13.94 -0.63 -8.95
CA ALA A 47 -13.10 0.23 -9.77
C ALA A 47 -12.46 1.36 -8.95
N LYS A 48 -13.21 1.98 -8.03
CA LYS A 48 -12.70 3.01 -7.11
C LYS A 48 -11.63 2.46 -6.18
N VAL A 49 -11.90 1.33 -5.51
CA VAL A 49 -10.93 0.68 -4.62
C VAL A 49 -9.66 0.29 -5.36
N LYS A 50 -9.76 -0.26 -6.57
CA LYS A 50 -8.61 -0.60 -7.40
C LYS A 50 -7.79 0.63 -7.78
N LYS A 51 -8.44 1.74 -8.16
CA LYS A 51 -7.77 3.00 -8.50
C LYS A 51 -7.00 3.55 -7.30
N ASP A 52 -7.62 3.59 -6.11
CA ASP A 52 -6.99 4.05 -4.88
C ASP A 52 -5.80 3.17 -4.47
N SER A 53 -5.95 1.86 -4.57
CA SER A 53 -4.87 0.91 -4.29
C SER A 53 -3.68 1.09 -5.25
N THR A 54 -3.95 1.23 -6.55
CA THR A 54 -2.92 1.45 -7.56
C THR A 54 -2.19 2.78 -7.32
N PHE A 55 -2.92 3.85 -7.01
CA PHE A 55 -2.34 5.16 -6.71
C PHE A 55 -1.42 5.11 -5.49
N ARG A 56 -1.87 4.49 -4.39
CA ARG A 56 -1.06 4.32 -3.16
C ARG A 56 0.19 3.48 -3.43
N SER A 57 0.07 2.39 -4.15
CA SER A 57 1.21 1.54 -4.52
C SER A 57 2.22 2.28 -5.39
N SER A 58 1.76 3.06 -6.36
CA SER A 58 2.63 3.89 -7.21
C SER A 58 3.35 4.97 -6.42
N ALA A 59 2.68 5.63 -5.47
CA ALA A 59 3.29 6.63 -4.62
C ALA A 59 4.40 6.04 -3.72
N VAL A 60 4.19 4.84 -3.16
CA VAL A 60 5.20 4.13 -2.36
C VAL A 60 6.39 3.72 -3.22
N ASN A 61 6.15 3.19 -4.41
CA ASN A 61 7.23 2.79 -5.32
C ASN A 61 8.03 4.01 -5.81
N TRP A 62 7.36 5.12 -6.10
CA TRP A 62 8.01 6.37 -6.46
C TRP A 62 8.90 6.91 -5.32
N GLY A 63 8.41 6.87 -4.08
CA GLY A 63 9.21 7.24 -2.91
C GLY A 63 10.52 6.46 -2.82
N LYS A 64 10.44 5.12 -2.90
CA LYS A 64 11.62 4.24 -2.90
C LYS A 64 12.57 4.49 -4.08
N THR A 65 12.04 4.78 -5.25
CA THR A 65 12.86 5.07 -6.43
C THR A 65 13.60 6.39 -6.26
N ILE A 66 12.94 7.43 -5.76
CA ILE A 66 13.55 8.74 -5.57
C ILE A 66 14.68 8.70 -4.54
N GLU A 67 14.53 7.87 -3.49
CA GLU A 67 15.58 7.68 -2.47
C GLU A 67 16.93 7.34 -3.12
N HIS A 68 16.98 6.54 -4.16
CA HIS A 68 18.21 6.18 -4.85
C HIS A 68 18.83 7.32 -5.69
N PHE A 69 18.07 8.34 -6.03
CA PHE A 69 18.55 9.49 -6.82
C PHE A 69 18.89 10.71 -5.97
N VAL A 70 18.44 10.76 -4.72
CA VAL A 70 18.67 11.90 -3.82
C VAL A 70 20.16 12.23 -3.61
N PRO A 71 21.11 11.27 -3.52
CA PRO A 71 22.54 11.58 -3.38
C PRO A 71 23.11 12.42 -4.53
N PHE A 72 22.49 12.38 -5.71
CA PHE A 72 22.93 13.14 -6.88
C PHE A 72 22.31 14.53 -6.99
N MET A 73 21.48 14.94 -6.03
CA MET A 73 20.89 16.27 -5.99
C MET A 73 21.88 17.30 -5.45
N SER A 74 21.84 18.51 -5.96
CA SER A 74 22.76 19.60 -5.60
C SER A 74 22.70 20.05 -4.14
N ASN A 75 21.61 19.75 -3.44
CA ASN A 75 21.41 20.06 -2.02
C ASN A 75 21.70 18.89 -1.08
N PHE A 76 22.23 17.78 -1.59
CA PHE A 76 22.61 16.66 -0.74
C PHE A 76 23.89 17.00 0.04
N PRO A 77 23.96 16.69 1.35
CA PRO A 77 25.02 17.22 2.23
C PRO A 77 26.41 16.57 2.04
N VAL A 78 26.46 15.45 1.36
CA VAL A 78 27.69 14.62 1.21
C VAL A 78 27.87 14.27 -0.27
N PRO A 79 29.11 14.20 -0.82
CA PRO A 79 29.35 13.70 -2.16
C PRO A 79 28.77 12.28 -2.35
N PRO A 80 28.20 11.96 -3.53
CA PRO A 80 27.58 10.65 -3.77
C PRO A 80 28.52 9.46 -3.57
N GLU A 81 29.83 9.64 -3.83
CA GLU A 81 30.91 8.64 -3.64
C GLU A 81 31.21 8.32 -2.17
N ASP A 82 30.87 9.23 -1.25
CA ASP A 82 31.14 9.13 0.18
C ASP A 82 29.90 8.74 0.99
N VAL A 83 28.87 8.18 0.32
CA VAL A 83 27.57 7.82 0.90
C VAL A 83 27.32 6.33 0.81
N VAL A 84 26.82 5.76 1.90
CA VAL A 84 26.37 4.37 1.99
C VAL A 84 24.85 4.32 2.21
N PHE A 85 24.13 3.62 1.34
CA PHE A 85 22.70 3.36 1.51
C PHE A 85 22.48 2.24 2.53
N LEU A 86 21.70 2.51 3.56
CA LEU A 86 21.29 1.55 4.59
C LEU A 86 19.84 1.03 4.39
N GLY A 87 18.95 1.91 3.97
CA GLY A 87 17.55 1.61 3.71
C GLY A 87 16.65 1.54 4.96
N MET A 88 17.16 1.06 6.08
CA MET A 88 16.45 1.04 7.36
C MET A 88 17.42 0.96 8.55
N PRO A 89 17.17 1.60 9.67
CA PRO A 89 16.03 2.47 10.02
C PRO A 89 16.16 3.92 9.51
N ILE A 90 17.28 4.30 8.95
CA ILE A 90 17.59 5.55 8.25
C ILE A 90 18.09 5.22 6.85
N ASP A 91 17.98 6.16 5.91
CA ASP A 91 18.25 5.87 4.51
C ASP A 91 19.74 5.79 4.21
N TYR A 92 20.56 6.71 4.76
CA TYR A 92 21.98 6.80 4.43
C TYR A 92 22.87 7.14 5.62
N VAL A 93 24.11 6.72 5.51
CA VAL A 93 25.25 7.25 6.25
C VAL A 93 26.25 7.81 5.26
N GLY A 94 26.69 9.03 5.48
CA GLY A 94 27.71 9.69 4.67
C GLY A 94 28.93 10.10 5.49
N PHE A 95 30.05 10.31 4.83
CA PHE A 95 31.32 10.68 5.46
C PHE A 95 31.92 11.87 4.73
N THR A 96 32.44 12.85 5.45
CA THR A 96 33.19 13.95 4.85
C THR A 96 34.55 14.07 5.50
N HIS A 97 35.54 14.55 4.75
CA HIS A 97 36.92 14.82 5.21
C HIS A 97 37.57 13.61 5.93
N THR A 98 37.35 12.40 5.41
CA THR A 98 37.86 11.14 5.99
C THR A 98 39.40 11.11 6.16
N ASP A 99 40.10 11.85 5.31
CA ASP A 99 41.57 11.99 5.37
C ASP A 99 42.10 12.95 6.46
N SER A 100 41.20 13.62 7.16
CA SER A 100 41.51 14.63 8.15
C SER A 100 41.01 14.24 9.55
N LYS A 101 41.93 13.97 10.49
CA LYS A 101 41.59 13.60 11.87
C LYS A 101 40.67 14.62 12.59
N ASN A 102 40.81 15.90 12.27
CA ASN A 102 40.11 16.97 12.98
C ASN A 102 38.87 17.49 12.26
N LYS A 103 38.59 16.98 11.03
CA LYS A 103 37.49 17.48 10.19
C LYS A 103 36.59 16.36 9.68
N CYS A 104 36.93 15.10 10.01
CA CYS A 104 36.07 13.97 9.64
C CYS A 104 34.69 14.10 10.29
N GLU A 105 33.66 14.04 9.50
CA GLU A 105 32.26 14.11 9.96
C GLU A 105 31.49 12.89 9.48
N VAL A 106 30.53 12.44 10.28
CA VAL A 106 29.62 11.36 9.96
C VAL A 106 28.21 11.92 9.88
N HIS A 107 27.55 11.74 8.75
CA HIS A 107 26.23 12.25 8.44
C HIS A 107 25.21 11.12 8.43
N PHE A 108 24.21 11.19 9.28
CA PHE A 108 23.04 10.32 9.23
C PHE A 108 21.93 11.03 8.49
N ILE A 109 21.47 10.46 7.37
CA ILE A 109 20.60 11.14 6.43
C ILE A 109 19.32 10.34 6.25
N GLU A 110 18.18 11.00 6.45
CA GLU A 110 16.85 10.47 6.22
C GLU A 110 16.13 11.31 5.17
N VAL A 111 15.66 10.67 4.13
CA VAL A 111 14.95 11.29 3.00
C VAL A 111 13.45 11.26 3.26
N LYS A 112 12.80 12.39 3.13
CA LYS A 112 11.34 12.50 3.22
C LYS A 112 10.77 13.11 1.96
N SER A 113 9.73 12.49 1.42
CA SER A 113 9.00 12.99 0.25
C SER A 113 7.62 13.51 0.65
N GLY A 114 7.17 14.57 0.01
CA GLY A 114 5.87 15.20 0.25
C GLY A 114 5.69 15.64 1.71
N ASN A 115 4.58 15.26 2.34
CA ASN A 115 4.24 15.61 3.72
C ASN A 115 4.63 14.51 4.72
N SER A 116 5.53 13.58 4.36
CA SER A 116 5.93 12.50 5.26
C SER A 116 6.80 13.02 6.41
N THR A 117 6.59 12.47 7.61
CA THR A 117 7.32 12.83 8.83
C THR A 117 8.14 11.65 9.35
N LEU A 118 9.08 11.92 10.24
CA LEU A 118 9.89 10.88 10.87
C LEU A 118 9.03 9.89 11.65
N MET A 119 9.27 8.59 11.45
CA MET A 119 8.67 7.52 12.24
C MET A 119 9.25 7.49 13.67
N GLY A 120 8.61 6.78 14.60
CA GLY A 120 9.04 6.70 16.00
C GLY A 120 10.50 6.26 16.15
N LYS A 121 10.92 5.19 15.44
CA LYS A 121 12.31 4.71 15.47
C LYS A 121 13.30 5.75 14.94
N GLN A 122 12.97 6.43 13.87
CA GLN A 122 13.80 7.47 13.26
C GLN A 122 13.98 8.67 14.20
N ARG A 123 12.91 9.11 14.88
CA ARG A 123 12.98 10.16 15.91
C ARG A 123 13.90 9.77 17.06
N ASN A 124 13.79 8.52 17.55
CA ASN A 124 14.63 8.04 18.64
C ASN A 124 16.12 8.00 18.25
N ILE A 125 16.43 7.58 17.01
CA ILE A 125 17.78 7.58 16.47
C ILE A 125 18.31 9.01 16.34
N LYS A 126 17.52 9.93 15.77
CA LYS A 126 17.86 11.34 15.69
C LYS A 126 18.23 11.89 17.06
N THR A 127 17.38 11.69 18.06
CA THR A 127 17.66 12.12 19.45
C THR A 127 18.93 11.48 19.99
N ALA A 128 19.18 10.20 19.75
CA ALA A 128 20.40 9.54 20.21
C ALA A 128 21.67 10.15 19.60
N ILE A 129 21.62 10.55 18.33
CA ILE A 129 22.72 11.21 17.64
C ILE A 129 22.92 12.63 18.20
N GLU A 130 21.83 13.40 18.34
CA GLU A 130 21.86 14.77 18.92
C GLU A 130 22.40 14.80 20.35
N ASP A 131 22.12 13.74 21.14
CA ASP A 131 22.62 13.58 22.52
C ASP A 131 24.05 12.98 22.58
N GLY A 132 24.69 12.72 21.44
CA GLY A 132 26.05 12.14 21.38
C GLY A 132 26.12 10.67 21.80
N ARG A 133 25.01 9.93 21.79
CA ARG A 133 24.98 8.49 22.09
C ARG A 133 25.31 7.66 20.85
N VAL A 134 26.47 7.91 20.28
CA VAL A 134 27.03 7.21 19.12
C VAL A 134 28.36 6.62 19.53
N TYR A 135 28.58 5.32 19.25
CA TYR A 135 29.72 4.58 19.74
C TYR A 135 30.46 3.89 18.58
N TRP A 136 31.77 3.83 18.69
CA TRP A 136 32.63 3.04 17.80
C TRP A 136 32.96 1.71 18.48
N HIS A 137 32.76 0.61 17.77
CA HIS A 137 33.13 -0.73 18.20
C HIS A 137 34.02 -1.37 17.15
N GLU A 138 35.16 -1.89 17.57
CA GLU A 138 36.06 -2.68 16.74
C GLU A 138 36.04 -4.13 17.24
N ILE A 139 35.69 -5.05 16.35
CA ILE A 139 35.61 -6.48 16.68
C ILE A 139 36.64 -7.21 15.78
N ALA A 140 37.68 -7.78 16.42
CA ALA A 140 38.66 -8.60 15.72
C ALA A 140 38.20 -10.07 15.74
N VAL A 141 37.99 -10.65 14.55
CA VAL A 141 37.66 -12.07 14.40
C VAL A 141 38.95 -12.83 14.01
N ALA A 142 39.41 -13.74 14.87
CA ALA A 142 40.55 -14.60 14.55
C ALA A 142 40.10 -15.68 13.54
N GLY A 143 40.71 -15.70 12.34
CA GLY A 143 40.28 -16.52 11.21
C GLY A 143 40.23 -18.04 11.42
N ASN A 144 40.70 -18.58 12.56
CA ASN A 144 40.75 -20.02 12.83
C ASN A 144 39.70 -20.49 13.88
N ARG A 145 38.81 -19.63 14.40
CA ARG A 145 37.86 -20.01 15.45
C ARG A 145 36.39 -20.11 15.01
N ILE A 146 36.10 -19.72 13.77
CA ILE A 146 34.69 -19.78 13.30
C ILE A 146 34.22 -21.22 13.09
N GLU A 147 35.12 -22.17 12.82
CA GLU A 147 34.79 -23.58 12.62
C GLU A 147 34.45 -24.34 13.92
N GLU A 148 34.92 -23.88 15.09
CA GLU A 148 34.70 -24.53 16.38
C GLU A 148 33.44 -24.04 17.10
N GLU A 149 32.92 -22.86 16.82
CA GLU A 149 31.69 -22.30 17.45
C GLU A 149 30.40 -22.64 16.69
N LEU A 150 30.47 -23.21 15.48
CA LEU A 150 29.31 -23.58 14.66
C LEU A 150 29.03 -25.11 14.64
N LEU A 151 29.74 -25.92 15.41
CA LEU A 151 29.53 -27.35 15.61
C LEU A 151 29.01 -27.64 17.02
#